data_3092122056f4bc98175d3ce09993a535
#
_entry.id   3092122056f4bc98175d3ce09993a535
#
_cell.length_a   1.000
_cell.length_b   1.000
_cell.length_c   1.000
_cell.angle_alpha   90.00
_cell.angle_beta   90.00
_cell.angle_gamma   90.00
#
_symmetry.space_group_name_H-M   'P 1'
#
loop_
_entity.id
_entity.type
_entity.pdbx_description
1 polymer ?
#
loop_
_entity_poly.entity_id
_entity_poly.type
_entity_poly.pdbx_seq_one_letter_code
_entity_poly.pdbx_strand_id
1 'polypeptide(L)'
;MLKDSLDIYGDDLHEECGVFGIFGVDDAPNLAYYGLHALQHRGQEACGISAFDGDKLNTVKGEGLVTEVFNQQKLSKLKGRIAIGHVRYSTTGGGGANNVQPFSFNHHTGDFALAHNGNLVNSRELAQYLEIRGSLFHSSSDSELLAHLVKKENCEDKRIDNIIEALNMIEGAFAFLIMTKNRIYACRDKHGLRPLALGKLGDGYVISSETCALDIVGAEYIRDVEPGEIITIDHHGIRSSYYSRYQRHLMCAMEYIYFARPDSDIEGCNVHSFRKLSGRYLYEQCPTKADVVIGVPDSSISAAIGYSEASGIPYEMGLIKNKYIARTFIQPSQEMREKGVRMKLSAVRSLVNGKSVVLIDDSIVRGTTSLRIVRLLKEAGAKEVHVRIASPAITNPCFYGIDMSTREELLCARMSKEEACKAIEADSLEFLSEESLLKSGNRSELCMACFNGCYPTSLYHNKLNK
;
A
#
# COMPACT_ATOMS: atom_id res chain seq x y z
N MET A 1 6.95 -35.40 -2.00
CA MET A 1 7.37 -34.58 -3.16
C MET A 1 6.90 -33.17 -2.89
N LEU A 2 7.77 -32.39 -2.30
CA LEU A 2 7.58 -30.98 -1.92
C LEU A 2 7.52 -30.14 -3.19
N LYS A 3 6.48 -29.34 -3.34
CA LYS A 3 6.39 -28.30 -4.35
C LYS A 3 7.36 -27.17 -3.97
N ASP A 4 8.58 -27.24 -4.46
CA ASP A 4 9.50 -26.11 -4.55
C ASP A 4 9.07 -25.21 -5.71
N SER A 5 8.01 -24.44 -5.51
CA SER A 5 7.78 -23.24 -6.27
C SER A 5 8.32 -22.06 -5.45
N LEU A 6 9.64 -21.91 -5.46
CA LEU A 6 10.28 -20.63 -5.10
C LEU A 6 9.75 -19.58 -6.06
N ASP A 7 8.89 -18.74 -5.55
CA ASP A 7 8.33 -17.58 -6.24
C ASP A 7 9.46 -16.56 -6.43
N ILE A 8 10.01 -16.51 -7.66
CA ILE A 8 11.24 -15.77 -7.99
C ILE A 8 10.93 -14.28 -8.26
N TYR A 9 9.69 -13.85 -8.01
CA TYR A 9 9.27 -12.46 -8.10
C TYR A 9 9.36 -11.68 -6.78
N GLY A 10 9.86 -12.25 -5.73
CA GLY A 10 9.46 -11.92 -4.41
C GLY A 10 10.51 -11.42 -3.47
N ASP A 11 11.22 -10.33 -3.75
CA ASP A 11 11.89 -9.59 -2.69
C ASP A 11 11.39 -8.14 -2.57
N ASP A 12 10.65 -7.69 -3.58
CA ASP A 12 9.95 -6.42 -3.49
C ASP A 12 8.79 -6.57 -2.51
N LEU A 13 8.67 -5.64 -1.58
CA LEU A 13 7.43 -5.47 -0.81
C LEU A 13 6.30 -5.34 -1.83
N HIS A 14 5.36 -6.26 -1.76
CA HIS A 14 4.24 -6.23 -2.66
C HIS A 14 3.26 -5.16 -2.21
N GLU A 15 2.76 -4.43 -3.20
CA GLU A 15 1.96 -3.24 -3.09
C GLU A 15 0.63 -3.50 -2.38
N GLU A 16 0.09 -2.47 -1.77
CA GLU A 16 -1.21 -2.49 -1.13
C GLU A 16 -2.27 -1.92 -2.06
N CYS A 17 -3.52 -2.32 -1.86
CA CYS A 17 -4.67 -1.78 -2.59
C CYS A 17 -4.79 -0.26 -2.45
N GLY A 18 -5.53 0.36 -3.39
CA GLY A 18 -5.91 1.76 -3.31
C GLY A 18 -7.40 1.94 -3.57
N VAL A 19 -8.03 2.86 -2.84
CA VAL A 19 -9.44 3.25 -3.00
C VAL A 19 -9.55 4.69 -3.46
N PHE A 20 -10.56 4.95 -4.28
CA PHE A 20 -10.93 6.27 -4.76
C PHE A 20 -12.45 6.43 -4.78
N GLY A 21 -12.98 7.53 -4.28
CA GLY A 21 -14.41 7.84 -4.27
C GLY A 21 -14.66 9.28 -4.68
N ILE A 22 -15.73 9.54 -5.40
CA ILE A 22 -16.13 10.87 -5.84
C ILE A 22 -17.64 11.03 -5.76
N PHE A 23 -18.09 12.14 -5.22
CA PHE A 23 -19.50 12.44 -4.98
C PHE A 23 -19.86 13.85 -5.47
N GLY A 24 -20.99 13.95 -6.19
CA GLY A 24 -21.61 15.22 -6.55
C GLY A 24 -20.94 15.95 -7.71
N VAL A 25 -20.05 15.32 -8.46
CA VAL A 25 -19.29 15.90 -9.57
C VAL A 25 -19.74 15.28 -10.89
N ASP A 26 -19.91 16.10 -11.91
CA ASP A 26 -20.23 15.60 -13.25
C ASP A 26 -19.09 14.73 -13.77
N ASP A 27 -19.45 13.69 -14.52
CA ASP A 27 -18.50 12.73 -15.10
C ASP A 27 -17.63 12.00 -14.05
N ALA A 28 -18.21 11.73 -12.85
CA ALA A 28 -17.53 11.06 -11.74
C ALA A 28 -16.79 9.76 -12.13
N PRO A 29 -17.31 8.89 -13.04
CA PRO A 29 -16.59 7.67 -13.42
C PRO A 29 -15.28 7.93 -14.18
N ASN A 30 -15.21 8.95 -15.05
CA ASN A 30 -13.98 9.30 -15.74
C ASN A 30 -12.94 9.92 -14.77
N LEU A 31 -13.39 10.74 -13.82
CA LEU A 31 -12.53 11.25 -12.76
C LEU A 31 -12.03 10.12 -11.87
N ALA A 32 -12.88 9.12 -11.55
CA ALA A 32 -12.45 7.92 -10.83
C ALA A 32 -11.39 7.12 -11.61
N TYR A 33 -11.51 7.02 -12.94
CA TYR A 33 -10.46 6.41 -13.78
C TYR A 33 -9.12 7.12 -13.64
N TYR A 34 -9.08 8.46 -13.68
CA TYR A 34 -7.83 9.22 -13.48
C TYR A 34 -7.29 9.08 -12.05
N GLY A 35 -8.17 9.10 -11.04
CA GLY A 35 -7.79 8.85 -9.65
C GLY A 35 -7.16 7.47 -9.46
N LEU A 36 -7.75 6.41 -10.04
CA LEU A 36 -7.19 5.07 -9.99
C LEU A 36 -5.88 4.95 -10.76
N HIS A 37 -5.73 5.66 -11.89
CA HIS A 37 -4.48 5.71 -12.62
C HIS A 37 -3.36 6.34 -11.78
N ALA A 38 -3.67 7.38 -11.00
CA ALA A 38 -2.72 7.98 -10.05
C ALA A 38 -2.33 7.00 -8.92
N LEU A 39 -3.24 6.11 -8.52
CA LEU A 39 -3.03 5.08 -7.50
C LEU A 39 -2.51 3.75 -8.04
N GLN A 40 -2.17 3.64 -9.34
CA GLN A 40 -1.78 2.38 -9.98
C GLN A 40 -0.57 1.72 -9.32
N HIS A 41 0.33 2.49 -8.69
CA HIS A 41 1.47 1.98 -7.94
C HIS A 41 1.05 1.14 -6.73
N ARG A 42 -0.15 1.34 -6.18
CA ARG A 42 -0.70 0.58 -5.04
C ARG A 42 -1.28 -0.78 -5.44
N GLY A 43 -1.70 -0.95 -6.69
CA GLY A 43 -2.28 -2.22 -7.15
C GLY A 43 -2.22 -2.36 -8.66
N GLN A 44 -1.59 -3.44 -9.15
CA GLN A 44 -1.33 -3.66 -10.58
C GLN A 44 -1.96 -4.95 -11.12
N GLU A 45 -2.67 -5.72 -10.28
CA GLU A 45 -3.25 -7.02 -10.69
C GLU A 45 -4.67 -6.91 -11.22
N ALA A 46 -5.45 -6.02 -10.62
CA ALA A 46 -6.85 -5.82 -11.02
C ALA A 46 -7.34 -4.43 -10.63
N CYS A 47 -8.38 -3.96 -11.29
CA CYS A 47 -9.04 -2.70 -10.94
C CYS A 47 -10.51 -2.71 -11.31
N GLY A 48 -11.28 -1.78 -10.73
CA GLY A 48 -12.67 -1.64 -11.01
C GLY A 48 -13.23 -0.28 -10.60
N ILE A 49 -14.35 0.09 -11.23
CA ILE A 49 -15.13 1.28 -10.91
C ILE A 49 -16.60 0.89 -10.86
N SER A 50 -17.29 1.33 -9.80
CA SER A 50 -18.75 1.28 -9.68
C SER A 50 -19.30 2.70 -9.64
N ALA A 51 -20.43 2.93 -10.33
CA ALA A 51 -21.09 4.22 -10.40
C ALA A 51 -22.61 4.09 -10.41
N PHE A 52 -23.30 5.11 -9.89
CA PHE A 52 -24.75 5.24 -10.00
C PHE A 52 -25.12 6.25 -11.09
N ASP A 53 -25.95 5.85 -12.05
CA ASP A 53 -26.50 6.69 -13.10
C ASP A 53 -27.92 7.22 -12.76
N GLY A 54 -28.10 7.65 -11.52
CA GLY A 54 -29.39 8.04 -10.95
C GLY A 54 -30.01 6.90 -10.14
N ASP A 55 -30.49 5.84 -10.75
CA ASP A 55 -31.17 4.72 -10.06
C ASP A 55 -30.37 3.42 -10.09
N LYS A 56 -29.59 3.20 -11.12
CA LYS A 56 -28.95 1.92 -11.39
C LYS A 56 -27.46 1.95 -11.03
N LEU A 57 -27.03 0.92 -10.29
CA LEU A 57 -25.63 0.64 -10.04
C LEU A 57 -25.01 -0.07 -11.24
N ASN A 58 -23.97 0.51 -11.83
CA ASN A 58 -23.20 -0.08 -12.90
C ASN A 58 -21.75 -0.29 -12.42
N THR A 59 -21.19 -1.46 -12.72
CA THR A 59 -19.81 -1.81 -12.35
C THR A 59 -19.06 -2.32 -13.56
N VAL A 60 -17.85 -1.81 -13.77
CA VAL A 60 -16.87 -2.33 -14.72
C VAL A 60 -15.60 -2.64 -13.95
N LYS A 61 -15.13 -3.87 -14.04
CA LYS A 61 -13.92 -4.34 -13.35
C LYS A 61 -13.24 -5.44 -14.15
N GLY A 62 -11.95 -5.70 -13.87
CA GLY A 62 -11.18 -6.73 -14.54
C GLY A 62 -9.77 -6.89 -13.97
N GLU A 63 -9.11 -7.95 -14.37
CA GLU A 63 -7.69 -8.19 -14.11
C GLU A 63 -6.85 -7.38 -15.09
N GLY A 64 -5.75 -6.79 -14.62
CA GLY A 64 -4.83 -5.94 -15.37
C GLY A 64 -4.74 -4.51 -14.84
N LEU A 65 -3.92 -3.72 -15.50
CA LEU A 65 -3.74 -2.30 -15.21
C LEU A 65 -5.00 -1.49 -15.55
N VAL A 66 -5.14 -0.32 -14.94
CA VAL A 66 -6.28 0.59 -15.20
C VAL A 66 -6.43 0.89 -16.69
N THR A 67 -5.32 1.11 -17.41
CA THR A 67 -5.32 1.36 -18.85
C THR A 67 -5.64 0.12 -19.71
N GLU A 68 -5.48 -1.09 -19.18
CA GLU A 68 -5.80 -2.34 -19.85
C GLU A 68 -7.27 -2.73 -19.64
N VAL A 69 -7.76 -2.55 -18.41
CA VAL A 69 -9.13 -2.88 -18.03
C VAL A 69 -10.11 -1.88 -18.63
N PHE A 70 -9.81 -0.58 -18.59
CA PHE A 70 -10.70 0.47 -19.05
C PHE A 70 -10.31 0.99 -20.44
N ASN A 71 -11.31 1.07 -21.31
CA ASN A 71 -11.25 1.78 -22.58
C ASN A 71 -12.51 2.67 -22.70
N GLN A 72 -12.56 3.50 -23.74
CA GLN A 72 -13.68 4.43 -23.96
C GLN A 72 -15.05 3.72 -23.99
N GLN A 73 -15.14 2.53 -24.59
CA GLN A 73 -16.38 1.75 -24.67
C GLN A 73 -16.83 1.23 -23.30
N LYS A 74 -15.90 0.84 -22.45
CA LYS A 74 -16.20 0.37 -21.08
C LYS A 74 -16.54 1.53 -20.16
N LEU A 75 -15.80 2.64 -20.24
CA LEU A 75 -16.07 3.86 -19.47
C LEU A 75 -17.43 4.47 -19.83
N SER A 76 -17.85 4.45 -21.10
CA SER A 76 -19.15 4.97 -21.52
C SER A 76 -20.36 4.21 -20.92
N LYS A 77 -20.15 3.01 -20.36
CA LYS A 77 -21.17 2.26 -19.62
C LYS A 77 -21.37 2.76 -18.19
N LEU A 78 -20.39 3.50 -17.67
CA LEU A 78 -20.43 4.10 -16.35
C LEU A 78 -20.85 5.57 -16.50
N LYS A 79 -21.94 5.93 -15.84
CA LYS A 79 -22.49 7.30 -15.87
C LYS A 79 -22.84 7.73 -14.46
N GLY A 80 -22.99 9.04 -14.27
CA GLY A 80 -23.50 9.60 -13.04
C GLY A 80 -22.51 10.51 -12.34
N ARG A 81 -22.93 10.99 -11.18
CA ARG A 81 -22.23 11.97 -10.36
C ARG A 81 -21.60 11.36 -9.08
N ILE A 82 -21.71 10.03 -8.94
CA ILE A 82 -21.20 9.30 -7.79
C ILE A 82 -20.49 8.06 -8.32
N ALA A 83 -19.23 7.86 -7.90
CA ALA A 83 -18.46 6.67 -8.24
C ALA A 83 -17.50 6.29 -7.13
N ILE A 84 -17.20 5.00 -7.00
CA ILE A 84 -16.05 4.49 -6.24
C ILE A 84 -15.21 3.58 -7.12
N GLY A 85 -13.91 3.58 -6.88
CA GLY A 85 -12.95 2.78 -7.62
C GLY A 85 -11.96 2.09 -6.70
N HIS A 86 -11.32 1.04 -7.21
CA HIS A 86 -10.34 0.24 -6.52
C HIS A 86 -9.24 -0.22 -7.47
N VAL A 87 -7.99 -0.16 -7.02
CA VAL A 87 -6.84 -0.87 -7.60
C VAL A 87 -6.41 -1.95 -6.62
N ARG A 88 -6.17 -3.17 -7.13
CA ARG A 88 -5.95 -4.36 -6.31
C ARG A 88 -4.54 -4.90 -6.46
N TYR A 89 -3.99 -5.29 -5.32
CA TYR A 89 -2.94 -6.29 -5.20
C TYR A 89 -3.46 -7.45 -4.32
N SER A 90 -3.11 -8.71 -4.65
CA SER A 90 -3.59 -9.89 -3.90
C SER A 90 -2.80 -10.08 -2.62
N THR A 91 -3.43 -9.81 -1.48
CA THR A 91 -2.85 -10.08 -0.15
C THR A 91 -3.40 -11.36 0.45
N THR A 92 -4.68 -11.38 0.80
CA THR A 92 -5.37 -12.52 1.41
C THR A 92 -6.51 -12.99 0.50
N GLY A 93 -6.70 -14.32 0.38
CA GLY A 93 -7.79 -14.90 -0.42
C GLY A 93 -7.44 -15.25 -1.87
N GLY A 94 -6.18 -15.09 -2.30
CA GLY A 94 -5.73 -15.46 -3.64
C GLY A 94 -6.21 -14.54 -4.77
N GLY A 95 -5.72 -14.80 -5.99
CA GLY A 95 -6.15 -14.12 -7.23
C GLY A 95 -7.54 -14.57 -7.71
N GLY A 96 -8.02 -13.95 -8.77
CA GLY A 96 -9.22 -14.35 -9.51
C GLY A 96 -10.30 -13.27 -9.60
N ALA A 97 -11.08 -13.35 -10.66
CA ALA A 97 -12.09 -12.35 -11.05
C ALA A 97 -13.14 -12.06 -9.95
N ASN A 98 -13.46 -13.06 -9.10
CA ASN A 98 -14.44 -12.91 -8.02
C ASN A 98 -13.97 -11.98 -6.90
N ASN A 99 -12.65 -11.81 -6.73
CA ASN A 99 -12.07 -10.96 -5.70
C ASN A 99 -11.77 -9.54 -6.18
N VAL A 100 -12.04 -9.23 -7.46
CA VAL A 100 -11.86 -7.87 -8.00
C VAL A 100 -12.91 -6.94 -7.43
N GLN A 101 -12.47 -5.81 -6.90
CA GLN A 101 -13.32 -4.78 -6.32
C GLN A 101 -13.52 -3.61 -7.29
N PRO A 102 -14.58 -2.75 -7.11
CA PRO A 102 -15.59 -2.81 -6.03
C PRO A 102 -16.51 -4.01 -6.11
N PHE A 103 -16.94 -4.50 -4.93
CA PHE A 103 -18.04 -5.46 -4.85
C PHE A 103 -19.38 -4.74 -5.01
N SER A 104 -20.27 -5.29 -5.82
CA SER A 104 -21.62 -4.75 -6.05
C SER A 104 -22.64 -5.72 -5.51
N PHE A 105 -23.58 -5.20 -4.73
CA PHE A 105 -24.63 -5.98 -4.08
C PHE A 105 -25.99 -5.41 -4.43
N ASN A 106 -26.88 -6.30 -4.89
CA ASN A 106 -28.29 -5.97 -5.09
C ASN A 106 -29.07 -6.28 -3.82
N HIS A 107 -29.79 -5.32 -3.29
CA HIS A 107 -30.57 -5.49 -2.07
C HIS A 107 -31.93 -4.79 -2.20
N HIS A 108 -32.98 -5.36 -1.58
CA HIS A 108 -34.35 -4.84 -1.67
C HIS A 108 -34.51 -3.41 -1.08
N THR A 109 -33.61 -2.99 -0.17
CA THR A 109 -33.57 -1.60 0.35
C THR A 109 -32.68 -0.66 -0.47
N GLY A 110 -32.15 -1.13 -1.60
CA GLY A 110 -31.28 -0.39 -2.51
C GLY A 110 -29.92 -1.04 -2.68
N ASP A 111 -29.42 -0.97 -3.92
CA ASP A 111 -28.12 -1.48 -4.29
C ASP A 111 -27.00 -0.67 -3.65
N PHE A 112 -25.85 -1.30 -3.44
CA PHE A 112 -24.65 -0.63 -2.94
C PHE A 112 -23.37 -1.28 -3.48
N ALA A 113 -22.28 -0.52 -3.46
CA ALA A 113 -20.95 -1.00 -3.80
C ALA A 113 -19.97 -0.76 -2.66
N LEU A 114 -18.95 -1.62 -2.56
CA LEU A 114 -17.94 -1.62 -1.51
C LEU A 114 -16.54 -1.72 -2.11
N ALA A 115 -15.61 -0.87 -1.66
CA ALA A 115 -14.17 -0.96 -1.93
C ALA A 115 -13.40 -0.93 -0.61
N HIS A 116 -12.30 -1.69 -0.54
CA HIS A 116 -11.51 -1.89 0.68
C HIS A 116 -10.01 -1.87 0.37
N ASN A 117 -9.27 -1.06 1.11
CA ASN A 117 -7.82 -1.13 1.22
C ASN A 117 -7.45 -1.58 2.63
N GLY A 118 -6.84 -2.75 2.78
CA GLY A 118 -6.39 -3.29 4.06
C GLY A 118 -6.58 -4.80 4.19
N ASN A 119 -6.57 -5.28 5.44
CA ASN A 119 -6.76 -6.68 5.79
C ASN A 119 -7.40 -6.84 7.18
N LEU A 120 -8.45 -7.66 7.27
CA LEU A 120 -9.14 -7.97 8.51
C LEU A 120 -8.52 -9.19 9.18
N VAL A 121 -8.00 -8.99 10.39
CA VAL A 121 -7.27 -10.03 11.14
C VAL A 121 -8.18 -11.09 11.77
N ASN A 122 -9.47 -10.78 11.97
CA ASN A 122 -10.49 -11.69 12.49
C ASN A 122 -11.46 -12.20 11.41
N SER A 123 -11.05 -12.15 10.14
CA SER A 123 -11.90 -12.51 8.99
C SER A 123 -12.43 -13.94 9.08
N ARG A 124 -11.61 -14.90 9.55
CA ARG A 124 -12.01 -16.31 9.67
C ARG A 124 -13.11 -16.52 10.71
N GLU A 125 -12.97 -15.92 11.88
CA GLU A 125 -13.96 -16.00 12.96
C GLU A 125 -15.29 -15.35 12.55
N LEU A 126 -15.22 -14.21 11.85
CA LEU A 126 -16.39 -13.52 11.32
C LEU A 126 -17.09 -14.28 10.22
N ALA A 127 -16.33 -14.92 9.31
CA ALA A 127 -16.91 -15.77 8.28
C ALA A 127 -17.70 -16.91 8.89
N GLN A 128 -17.14 -17.65 9.85
CA GLN A 128 -17.82 -18.72 10.57
C GLN A 128 -19.09 -18.23 11.29
N TYR A 129 -18.99 -17.07 11.95
CA TYR A 129 -20.14 -16.43 12.63
C TYR A 129 -21.29 -16.14 11.67
N LEU A 130 -20.98 -15.64 10.45
CA LEU A 130 -21.96 -15.31 9.42
C LEU A 130 -22.53 -16.55 8.73
N GLU A 131 -21.70 -17.55 8.42
CA GLU A 131 -22.13 -18.83 7.82
C GLU A 131 -23.13 -19.59 8.69
N ILE A 132 -22.88 -19.67 10.01
CA ILE A 132 -23.81 -20.27 10.97
C ILE A 132 -25.17 -19.55 10.95
N ARG A 133 -25.21 -18.27 10.56
CA ARG A 133 -26.44 -17.46 10.42
C ARG A 133 -27.03 -17.44 9.04
N GLY A 134 -26.51 -18.30 8.14
CA GLY A 134 -27.03 -18.51 6.79
C GLY A 134 -26.48 -17.55 5.73
N SER A 135 -25.41 -16.81 6.01
CA SER A 135 -24.72 -16.01 4.97
C SER A 135 -24.02 -16.93 3.98
N LEU A 136 -24.10 -16.59 2.69
CA LEU A 136 -23.38 -17.25 1.59
C LEU A 136 -22.39 -16.28 0.99
N PHE A 137 -21.14 -16.69 0.88
CA PHE A 137 -20.07 -15.87 0.32
C PHE A 137 -19.85 -16.21 -1.16
N HIS A 138 -19.60 -15.20 -1.99
CA HIS A 138 -19.33 -15.32 -3.41
C HIS A 138 -17.83 -15.14 -3.73
N SER A 139 -17.09 -14.58 -2.77
CA SER A 139 -15.64 -14.35 -2.86
C SER A 139 -14.92 -14.93 -1.65
N SER A 140 -13.61 -15.06 -1.75
CA SER A 140 -12.74 -15.36 -0.59
C SER A 140 -12.18 -14.11 0.08
N SER A 141 -12.63 -12.91 -0.34
CA SER A 141 -12.19 -11.63 0.20
C SER A 141 -12.82 -11.34 1.56
N ASP A 142 -12.00 -10.90 2.50
CA ASP A 142 -12.44 -10.39 3.82
C ASP A 142 -13.38 -9.19 3.71
N SER A 143 -13.31 -8.44 2.63
CA SER A 143 -14.14 -7.26 2.38
C SER A 143 -15.64 -7.60 2.26
N GLU A 144 -16.00 -8.81 1.79
CA GLU A 144 -17.40 -9.23 1.67
C GLU A 144 -18.06 -9.39 3.04
N LEU A 145 -17.28 -9.67 4.09
CA LEU A 145 -17.78 -9.79 5.47
C LEU A 145 -18.49 -8.51 5.91
N LEU A 146 -17.90 -7.33 5.62
CA LEU A 146 -18.53 -6.04 5.99
C LEU A 146 -19.88 -5.87 5.30
N ALA A 147 -20.03 -6.28 4.04
CA ALA A 147 -21.29 -6.20 3.32
C ALA A 147 -22.41 -7.01 4.01
N HIS A 148 -22.08 -8.19 4.53
CA HIS A 148 -23.02 -9.01 5.28
C HIS A 148 -23.35 -8.44 6.65
N LEU A 149 -22.39 -7.82 7.34
CA LEU A 149 -22.59 -7.21 8.66
C LEU A 149 -23.47 -5.96 8.59
N VAL A 150 -23.31 -5.10 7.58
CA VAL A 150 -24.04 -3.84 7.41
C VAL A 150 -25.53 -4.04 7.08
N LYS A 151 -25.92 -5.24 6.62
CA LYS A 151 -27.28 -5.52 6.10
C LYS A 151 -28.37 -5.76 7.16
N LYS A 152 -28.11 -5.71 8.44
CA LYS A 152 -28.99 -6.26 9.47
C LYS A 152 -30.33 -5.54 9.68
N GLU A 153 -30.55 -4.29 9.24
CA GLU A 153 -31.81 -3.58 9.41
C GLU A 153 -32.27 -2.77 8.17
N ASN A 154 -33.61 -2.69 8.00
CA ASN A 154 -34.27 -2.19 6.78
C ASN A 154 -34.55 -0.66 6.79
N CYS A 155 -33.91 0.14 7.62
CA CYS A 155 -34.22 1.57 7.72
C CYS A 155 -33.05 2.42 7.20
N GLU A 156 -33.32 3.30 6.22
CA GLU A 156 -32.31 4.26 5.71
C GLU A 156 -31.79 5.18 6.82
N ASP A 157 -32.64 5.56 7.76
CA ASP A 157 -32.28 6.45 8.87
C ASP A 157 -31.34 5.81 9.90
N LYS A 158 -31.27 4.47 9.94
CA LYS A 158 -30.37 3.72 10.85
C LYS A 158 -29.12 3.16 10.15
N ARG A 159 -28.89 3.46 8.88
CA ARG A 159 -27.75 2.86 8.15
C ARG A 159 -26.39 3.18 8.75
N ILE A 160 -26.23 4.38 9.32
CA ILE A 160 -24.98 4.76 10.00
C ILE A 160 -24.76 3.92 11.26
N ASP A 161 -25.80 3.63 12.03
CA ASP A 161 -25.72 2.80 13.25
C ASP A 161 -25.33 1.37 12.89
N ASN A 162 -25.89 0.81 11.80
CA ASN A 162 -25.52 -0.51 11.30
C ASN A 162 -24.05 -0.57 10.83
N ILE A 163 -23.56 0.50 10.21
CA ILE A 163 -22.12 0.59 9.84
C ILE A 163 -21.29 0.64 11.13
N ILE A 164 -21.65 1.44 12.12
CA ILE A 164 -20.96 1.54 13.42
C ILE A 164 -20.91 0.17 14.11
N GLU A 165 -22.02 -0.55 14.17
CA GLU A 165 -22.08 -1.90 14.76
C GLU A 165 -21.18 -2.88 13.99
N ALA A 166 -21.24 -2.87 12.66
CA ALA A 166 -20.42 -3.72 11.82
C ALA A 166 -18.92 -3.44 12.00
N LEU A 167 -18.51 -2.15 12.03
CA LEU A 167 -17.13 -1.75 12.23
C LEU A 167 -16.59 -2.10 13.62
N ASN A 168 -17.45 -2.15 14.64
CA ASN A 168 -17.07 -2.61 15.98
C ASN A 168 -16.84 -4.13 16.06
N MET A 169 -17.35 -4.90 15.10
CA MET A 169 -17.13 -6.35 15.03
C MET A 169 -15.86 -6.73 14.31
N ILE A 170 -15.34 -5.88 13.43
CA ILE A 170 -14.14 -6.17 12.64
C ILE A 170 -12.87 -5.64 13.33
N GLU A 171 -11.79 -6.39 13.17
CA GLU A 171 -10.44 -5.99 13.61
C GLU A 171 -9.45 -6.07 12.45
N GLY A 172 -8.53 -5.13 12.40
CA GLY A 172 -7.48 -5.07 11.37
C GLY A 172 -7.19 -3.66 10.89
N ALA A 173 -6.52 -3.61 9.76
CA ALA A 173 -6.27 -2.37 9.03
C ALA A 173 -7.28 -2.22 7.90
N PHE A 174 -7.95 -1.07 7.81
CA PHE A 174 -8.87 -0.83 6.71
C PHE A 174 -9.11 0.64 6.41
N ALA A 175 -9.30 0.90 5.12
CA ALA A 175 -9.97 2.06 4.58
C ALA A 175 -11.11 1.55 3.67
N PHE A 176 -12.36 1.69 4.10
CA PHE A 176 -13.54 1.27 3.35
C PHE A 176 -14.23 2.45 2.67
N LEU A 177 -14.69 2.24 1.44
CA LEU A 177 -15.68 3.07 0.78
C LEU A 177 -16.94 2.26 0.53
N ILE A 178 -18.07 2.72 1.08
CA ILE A 178 -19.39 2.14 0.85
C ILE A 178 -20.21 3.17 0.09
N MET A 179 -20.61 2.84 -1.15
CA MET A 179 -21.39 3.72 -2.00
C MET A 179 -22.82 3.21 -2.14
N THR A 180 -23.78 4.08 -1.91
CA THR A 180 -25.19 3.88 -2.18
C THR A 180 -25.64 4.88 -3.25
N LYS A 181 -26.90 4.78 -3.71
CA LYS A 181 -27.46 5.71 -4.68
C LYS A 181 -27.21 7.19 -4.37
N ASN A 182 -27.24 7.58 -3.10
CA ASN A 182 -27.26 8.99 -2.69
C ASN A 182 -26.12 9.35 -1.73
N ARG A 183 -25.22 8.44 -1.39
CA ARG A 183 -24.19 8.66 -0.35
C ARG A 183 -22.94 7.86 -0.60
N ILE A 184 -21.83 8.39 -0.13
CA ILE A 184 -20.59 7.64 0.12
C ILE A 184 -20.31 7.69 1.61
N TYR A 185 -20.00 6.52 2.19
CA TYR A 185 -19.44 6.40 3.53
C TYR A 185 -17.96 6.02 3.37
N ALA A 186 -17.08 6.83 3.96
CA ALA A 186 -15.65 6.57 4.01
C ALA A 186 -15.27 6.25 5.46
N CYS A 187 -14.80 5.03 5.70
CA CYS A 187 -14.53 4.51 7.05
C CYS A 187 -13.05 4.18 7.18
N ARG A 188 -12.41 4.65 8.24
CA ARG A 188 -11.02 4.35 8.55
C ARG A 188 -10.91 3.54 9.83
N ASP A 189 -9.96 2.61 9.89
CA ASP A 189 -9.76 1.76 11.07
C ASP A 189 -9.44 2.56 12.33
N LYS A 190 -9.69 1.96 13.50
CA LYS A 190 -9.58 2.62 14.81
C LYS A 190 -8.18 3.11 15.17
N HIS A 191 -7.13 2.59 14.51
CA HIS A 191 -5.75 2.99 14.70
C HIS A 191 -5.23 3.87 13.55
N GLY A 192 -6.00 4.00 12.45
CA GLY A 192 -5.60 4.74 11.26
C GLY A 192 -4.42 4.11 10.54
N LEU A 193 -4.37 2.78 10.49
CA LEU A 193 -3.27 2.03 9.87
C LEU A 193 -3.14 2.31 8.37
N ARG A 194 -4.29 2.54 7.68
CA ARG A 194 -4.33 2.89 6.27
C ARG A 194 -4.59 4.37 6.05
N PRO A 195 -3.94 5.00 5.06
CA PRO A 195 -4.21 6.38 4.71
C PRO A 195 -5.56 6.54 4.01
N LEU A 196 -6.23 7.65 4.27
CA LEU A 196 -7.47 8.03 3.61
C LEU A 196 -7.65 9.54 3.69
N ALA A 197 -7.56 10.22 2.55
CA ALA A 197 -7.63 11.68 2.42
C ALA A 197 -8.97 12.12 1.84
N LEU A 198 -9.46 13.26 2.32
CA LEU A 198 -10.66 13.96 1.86
C LEU A 198 -10.28 15.22 1.11
N GLY A 199 -10.87 15.42 -0.07
CA GLY A 199 -10.72 16.62 -0.89
C GLY A 199 -12.06 17.18 -1.36
N LYS A 200 -12.03 18.44 -1.83
CA LYS A 200 -13.16 19.14 -2.44
C LYS A 200 -12.91 19.37 -3.92
N LEU A 201 -13.92 19.12 -4.75
CA LEU A 201 -13.86 19.37 -6.20
C LEU A 201 -15.14 20.08 -6.66
N GLY A 202 -15.04 21.40 -6.87
CA GLY A 202 -16.21 22.24 -7.12
C GLY A 202 -17.23 22.16 -5.97
N ASP A 203 -18.45 21.77 -6.27
CA ASP A 203 -19.50 21.54 -5.26
C ASP A 203 -19.48 20.13 -4.65
N GLY A 204 -18.67 19.22 -5.21
CA GLY A 204 -18.56 17.84 -4.77
C GLY A 204 -17.34 17.54 -3.91
N TYR A 205 -17.14 16.25 -3.63
CA TYR A 205 -16.09 15.77 -2.75
C TYR A 205 -15.39 14.54 -3.32
N VAL A 206 -14.13 14.40 -2.97
CA VAL A 206 -13.27 13.27 -3.36
C VAL A 206 -12.68 12.62 -2.11
N ILE A 207 -12.66 11.29 -2.08
CA ILE A 207 -11.96 10.49 -1.08
C ILE A 207 -10.92 9.64 -1.80
N SER A 208 -9.71 9.60 -1.27
CA SER A 208 -8.62 8.80 -1.87
C SER A 208 -7.67 8.23 -0.83
N SER A 209 -7.07 7.10 -1.14
CA SER A 209 -5.98 6.54 -0.34
C SER A 209 -4.78 7.50 -0.24
N GLU A 210 -4.49 8.28 -1.27
CA GLU A 210 -3.37 9.23 -1.30
C GLU A 210 -3.76 10.57 -1.91
N THR A 211 -3.09 11.64 -1.47
CA THR A 211 -3.32 13.02 -1.97
C THR A 211 -2.90 13.21 -3.41
N CYS A 212 -1.92 12.44 -3.93
CA CYS A 212 -1.54 12.49 -5.34
C CYS A 212 -2.70 12.23 -6.30
N ALA A 213 -3.72 11.47 -5.88
CA ALA A 213 -4.90 11.25 -6.69
C ALA A 213 -5.89 12.43 -6.62
N LEU A 214 -5.90 13.19 -5.51
CA LEU A 214 -6.65 14.46 -5.41
C LEU A 214 -6.07 15.48 -6.40
N ASP A 215 -4.75 15.61 -6.44
CA ASP A 215 -4.05 16.54 -7.34
C ASP A 215 -4.34 16.25 -8.81
N ILE A 216 -4.33 14.97 -9.20
CA ILE A 216 -4.58 14.56 -10.59
C ILE A 216 -5.99 14.92 -11.05
N VAL A 217 -6.99 14.85 -10.17
CA VAL A 217 -8.37 15.24 -10.52
C VAL A 217 -8.67 16.71 -10.25
N GLY A 218 -7.70 17.48 -9.73
CA GLY A 218 -7.83 18.89 -9.41
C GLY A 218 -8.69 19.17 -8.17
N ALA A 219 -8.73 18.21 -7.23
CA ALA A 219 -9.43 18.39 -5.96
C ALA A 219 -8.53 19.07 -4.92
N GLU A 220 -9.07 20.03 -4.21
CA GLU A 220 -8.40 20.70 -3.09
C GLU A 220 -8.43 19.79 -1.86
N TYR A 221 -7.27 19.51 -1.28
CA TYR A 221 -7.15 18.74 -0.04
C TYR A 221 -7.82 19.49 1.13
N ILE A 222 -8.67 18.79 1.88
CA ILE A 222 -9.31 19.32 3.10
C ILE A 222 -8.58 18.81 4.33
N ARG A 223 -8.52 17.49 4.51
CA ARG A 223 -7.87 16.80 5.64
C ARG A 223 -7.82 15.29 5.40
N ASP A 224 -7.08 14.58 6.23
CA ASP A 224 -7.21 13.14 6.35
C ASP A 224 -8.46 12.75 7.13
N VAL A 225 -8.98 11.53 6.89
CA VAL A 225 -10.01 10.90 7.70
C VAL A 225 -9.37 10.44 9.00
N GLU A 226 -9.95 10.78 10.13
CA GLU A 226 -9.40 10.43 11.44
C GLU A 226 -9.52 8.93 11.75
N PRO A 227 -8.65 8.37 12.61
CA PRO A 227 -8.79 7.00 13.11
C PRO A 227 -10.16 6.78 13.80
N GLY A 228 -10.85 5.71 13.41
CA GLY A 228 -12.18 5.40 13.93
C GLY A 228 -13.31 6.29 13.41
N GLU A 229 -13.03 7.14 12.43
CA GLU A 229 -14.02 8.03 11.82
C GLU A 229 -14.75 7.35 10.66
N ILE A 230 -16.02 7.73 10.51
CA ILE A 230 -16.88 7.48 9.35
C ILE A 230 -17.30 8.84 8.81
N ILE A 231 -16.83 9.18 7.61
CA ILE A 231 -17.33 10.34 6.86
C ILE A 231 -18.52 9.90 6.02
N THR A 232 -19.64 10.57 6.21
CA THR A 232 -20.81 10.48 5.33
C THR A 232 -20.82 11.67 4.39
N ILE A 233 -20.84 11.41 3.08
CA ILE A 233 -20.93 12.44 2.03
C ILE A 233 -22.26 12.26 1.31
N ASP A 234 -23.09 13.28 1.29
CA ASP A 234 -24.34 13.33 0.53
C ASP A 234 -24.63 14.76 0.04
N HIS A 235 -25.84 15.01 -0.49
CA HIS A 235 -26.24 16.31 -1.00
C HIS A 235 -26.32 17.43 0.04
N HIS A 236 -26.26 17.10 1.35
CA HIS A 236 -26.14 18.06 2.44
C HIS A 236 -24.69 18.37 2.81
N GLY A 237 -23.71 17.75 2.14
CA GLY A 237 -22.29 17.91 2.40
C GLY A 237 -21.70 16.76 3.20
N ILE A 238 -20.74 17.09 4.07
CA ILE A 238 -19.96 16.13 4.85
C ILE A 238 -20.48 16.10 6.29
N ARG A 239 -20.59 14.89 6.84
CA ARG A 239 -20.83 14.66 8.27
C ARG A 239 -19.86 13.62 8.79
N SER A 240 -19.30 13.86 9.98
CA SER A 240 -18.43 12.94 10.70
C SER A 240 -19.19 12.21 11.78
N SER A 241 -18.98 10.91 11.86
CA SER A 241 -19.41 10.04 12.96
C SER A 241 -18.22 9.19 13.40
N TYR A 242 -18.20 8.74 14.64
CA TYR A 242 -17.09 7.93 15.16
C TYR A 242 -17.62 6.64 15.75
N TYR A 243 -17.07 5.50 15.30
CA TYR A 243 -17.33 4.22 15.94
C TYR A 243 -16.30 3.92 17.05
N SER A 244 -15.13 4.61 17.01
CA SER A 244 -14.09 4.54 18.05
C SER A 244 -13.35 5.88 18.15
N ARG A 245 -13.09 6.40 19.37
CA ARG A 245 -12.44 7.71 19.57
C ARG A 245 -11.17 7.68 20.41
N TYR A 246 -10.89 6.58 21.10
CA TYR A 246 -9.86 6.55 22.16
C TYR A 246 -8.80 5.49 21.87
N GLN A 247 -8.33 5.45 20.62
CA GLN A 247 -7.28 4.51 20.23
C GLN A 247 -5.97 5.23 19.94
N ARG A 248 -4.86 4.50 20.04
CA ARG A 248 -3.55 5.00 19.60
C ARG A 248 -3.61 5.22 18.09
N HIS A 249 -3.06 6.35 17.66
CA HIS A 249 -2.94 6.69 16.26
C HIS A 249 -1.65 6.07 15.69
N LEU A 250 -1.77 5.06 14.86
CA LEU A 250 -0.67 4.19 14.44
C LEU A 250 -0.65 4.00 12.92
N MET A 251 -0.44 5.09 12.17
CA MET A 251 -0.20 4.98 10.71
C MET A 251 0.89 3.95 10.44
N CYS A 252 0.71 3.11 9.42
CA CYS A 252 1.71 2.13 9.02
C CYS A 252 3.00 2.83 8.57
N ALA A 253 4.14 2.49 9.17
CA ALA A 253 5.44 3.06 8.81
C ALA A 253 5.82 2.77 7.35
N MET A 254 5.42 1.61 6.81
CA MET A 254 5.70 1.22 5.44
C MET A 254 5.00 2.10 4.39
N GLU A 255 3.91 2.78 4.76
CA GLU A 255 3.29 3.78 3.88
C GLU A 255 4.28 4.91 3.56
N TYR A 256 5.00 5.41 4.57
CA TYR A 256 6.04 6.43 4.35
C TYR A 256 7.31 5.85 3.71
N ILE A 257 7.73 4.66 4.11
CA ILE A 257 9.00 4.05 3.66
C ILE A 257 8.91 3.66 2.19
N TYR A 258 7.82 2.99 1.78
CA TYR A 258 7.74 2.33 0.49
C TYR A 258 6.49 2.63 -0.32
N PHE A 259 5.26 2.41 0.23
CA PHE A 259 4.05 2.33 -0.59
C PHE A 259 3.61 3.64 -1.21
N ALA A 260 3.53 4.72 -0.42
CA ALA A 260 3.00 5.98 -0.93
C ALA A 260 3.96 6.64 -1.95
N ARG A 261 3.38 7.34 -2.89
CA ARG A 261 4.18 8.14 -3.85
C ARG A 261 4.90 9.29 -3.13
N PRO A 262 6.11 9.66 -3.57
CA PRO A 262 6.88 10.74 -2.95
C PRO A 262 6.18 12.10 -2.96
N ASP A 263 5.28 12.34 -3.91
CA ASP A 263 4.48 13.56 -4.05
C ASP A 263 3.20 13.56 -3.19
N SER A 264 2.91 12.46 -2.48
CA SER A 264 1.78 12.39 -1.55
C SER A 264 2.12 12.99 -0.20
N ASP A 265 1.10 13.60 0.43
CA ASP A 265 1.09 13.99 1.82
C ASP A 265 0.20 13.03 2.62
N ILE A 266 0.70 12.50 3.73
CA ILE A 266 -0.05 11.64 4.64
C ILE A 266 -0.03 12.30 6.01
N GLU A 267 -1.20 12.67 6.52
CA GLU A 267 -1.37 13.29 7.84
C GLU A 267 -0.44 14.50 8.05
N GLY A 268 -0.35 15.34 7.04
CA GLY A 268 0.46 16.56 7.05
C GLY A 268 1.97 16.33 6.92
N CYS A 269 2.40 15.11 6.61
CA CYS A 269 3.81 14.78 6.37
C CYS A 269 4.00 14.39 4.90
N ASN A 270 4.82 15.15 4.17
CA ASN A 270 5.17 14.82 2.78
C ASN A 270 6.11 13.61 2.73
N VAL A 271 5.76 12.61 1.90
CA VAL A 271 6.49 11.34 1.80
C VAL A 271 7.93 11.52 1.30
N HIS A 272 8.16 12.40 0.30
CA HIS A 272 9.52 12.71 -0.15
C HIS A 272 10.37 13.27 0.98
N SER A 273 9.84 14.23 1.73
CA SER A 273 10.53 14.87 2.85
C SER A 273 10.84 13.87 3.98
N PHE A 274 9.89 12.97 4.29
CA PHE A 274 10.10 11.89 5.25
C PHE A 274 11.27 11.00 4.83
N ARG A 275 11.26 10.48 3.61
CA ARG A 275 12.32 9.61 3.08
C ARG A 275 13.68 10.33 3.03
N LYS A 276 13.68 11.60 2.65
CA LYS A 276 14.90 12.41 2.62
C LYS A 276 15.51 12.56 4.03
N LEU A 277 14.69 12.84 5.05
CA LEU A 277 15.15 12.89 6.44
C LEU A 277 15.62 11.52 6.94
N SER A 278 14.97 10.43 6.55
CA SER A 278 15.42 9.07 6.87
C SER A 278 16.84 8.81 6.35
N GLY A 279 17.12 9.22 5.12
CA GLY A 279 18.47 9.12 4.54
C GLY A 279 19.50 9.97 5.27
N ARG A 280 19.15 11.19 5.68
CA ARG A 280 20.00 12.06 6.48
C ARG A 280 20.34 11.41 7.84
N TYR A 281 19.34 10.95 8.58
CA TYR A 281 19.55 10.30 9.89
C TYR A 281 20.33 8.99 9.76
N LEU A 282 20.15 8.27 8.66
CA LEU A 282 20.91 7.06 8.37
C LEU A 282 22.43 7.36 8.25
N TYR A 283 22.80 8.49 7.60
CA TYR A 283 24.19 8.94 7.59
C TYR A 283 24.67 9.39 8.96
N GLU A 284 23.90 10.20 9.68
CA GLU A 284 24.26 10.69 11.03
C GLU A 284 24.47 9.52 12.00
N GLN A 285 23.68 8.44 11.87
CA GLN A 285 23.80 7.22 12.68
C GLN A 285 25.04 6.40 12.34
N CYS A 286 25.38 6.27 11.06
CA CYS A 286 26.50 5.46 10.58
C CYS A 286 27.24 6.12 9.41
N PRO A 287 28.12 7.12 9.69
CA PRO A 287 28.91 7.75 8.65
C PRO A 287 29.79 6.75 7.90
N THR A 288 29.80 6.83 6.58
CA THR A 288 30.57 5.93 5.71
C THR A 288 31.40 6.74 4.72
N LYS A 289 32.66 6.38 4.52
CA LYS A 289 33.51 6.97 3.48
C LYS A 289 33.26 6.22 2.19
N ALA A 290 32.92 6.94 1.14
CA ALA A 290 32.72 6.40 -0.19
C ALA A 290 32.87 7.49 -1.26
N ASP A 291 32.89 7.10 -2.52
CA ASP A 291 33.07 8.01 -3.65
C ASP A 291 31.72 8.48 -4.20
N VAL A 292 30.65 7.71 -4.02
CA VAL A 292 29.34 7.98 -4.61
C VAL A 292 28.19 7.37 -3.80
N VAL A 293 27.06 8.07 -3.73
CA VAL A 293 25.79 7.58 -3.20
C VAL A 293 24.87 7.23 -4.37
N ILE A 294 24.28 6.03 -4.34
CA ILE A 294 23.33 5.53 -5.34
C ILE A 294 22.06 5.07 -4.62
N GLY A 295 20.88 5.48 -5.08
CA GLY A 295 19.60 4.97 -4.60
C GLY A 295 19.07 3.85 -5.49
N VAL A 296 18.45 2.83 -4.91
CA VAL A 296 17.69 1.84 -5.67
C VAL A 296 16.43 2.51 -6.23
N PRO A 297 16.25 2.56 -7.56
CA PRO A 297 15.09 3.24 -8.15
C PRO A 297 13.81 2.38 -8.03
N ASP A 298 12.62 2.99 -7.76
CA ASP A 298 12.38 4.44 -7.65
C ASP A 298 12.23 4.87 -6.16
N SER A 299 11.95 3.94 -5.25
CA SER A 299 11.54 4.16 -3.85
C SER A 299 12.62 4.82 -2.99
N SER A 300 13.90 4.46 -3.22
CA SER A 300 15.01 4.89 -2.34
C SER A 300 15.70 6.18 -2.79
N ILE A 301 15.27 6.79 -3.91
CA ILE A 301 15.90 8.00 -4.46
C ILE A 301 15.88 9.16 -3.45
N SER A 302 14.74 9.38 -2.80
CA SER A 302 14.59 10.47 -1.82
C SER A 302 15.54 10.29 -0.62
N ALA A 303 15.67 9.08 -0.11
CA ALA A 303 16.59 8.76 0.99
C ALA A 303 18.06 8.90 0.56
N ALA A 304 18.39 8.47 -0.67
CA ALA A 304 19.74 8.63 -1.22
C ALA A 304 20.15 10.12 -1.35
N ILE A 305 19.23 10.98 -1.78
CA ILE A 305 19.45 12.44 -1.81
C ILE A 305 19.72 12.96 -0.39
N GLY A 306 18.90 12.57 0.60
CA GLY A 306 19.10 13.01 1.99
C GLY A 306 20.42 12.55 2.59
N TYR A 307 20.83 11.30 2.30
CA TYR A 307 22.13 10.76 2.69
C TYR A 307 23.29 11.53 2.04
N SER A 308 23.19 11.80 0.73
CA SER A 308 24.20 12.57 -0.01
C SER A 308 24.36 13.99 0.52
N GLU A 309 23.28 14.70 0.77
CA GLU A 309 23.33 16.07 1.33
C GLU A 309 23.96 16.10 2.73
N ALA A 310 23.69 15.10 3.57
CA ALA A 310 24.25 15.04 4.91
C ALA A 310 25.74 14.63 4.92
N SER A 311 26.12 13.73 4.02
CA SER A 311 27.49 13.19 3.94
C SER A 311 28.46 14.06 3.15
N GLY A 312 27.95 14.91 2.23
CA GLY A 312 28.74 15.58 1.22
C GLY A 312 29.24 14.68 0.08
N ILE A 313 28.89 13.38 0.07
CA ILE A 313 29.23 12.45 -0.98
C ILE A 313 28.25 12.65 -2.15
N PRO A 314 28.71 12.80 -3.40
CA PRO A 314 27.82 13.08 -4.53
C PRO A 314 26.81 11.95 -4.77
N TYR A 315 25.54 12.31 -4.99
CA TYR A 315 24.52 11.41 -5.49
C TYR A 315 24.63 11.24 -7.00
N GLU A 316 24.58 10.01 -7.47
CA GLU A 316 24.59 9.69 -8.90
C GLU A 316 23.53 8.63 -9.25
N MET A 317 23.00 8.68 -10.47
CA MET A 317 22.08 7.68 -11.00
C MET A 317 22.85 6.43 -11.45
N GLY A 318 23.53 5.75 -10.53
CA GLY A 318 24.34 4.57 -10.83
C GLY A 318 23.52 3.32 -11.18
N LEU A 319 22.21 3.33 -10.89
CA LEU A 319 21.24 2.29 -11.25
C LEU A 319 20.10 2.89 -12.07
N ILE A 320 19.74 2.24 -13.16
CA ILE A 320 18.66 2.67 -14.05
C ILE A 320 17.62 1.55 -14.17
N LYS A 321 16.36 1.88 -13.84
CA LYS A 321 15.21 1.00 -14.05
C LYS A 321 14.68 1.14 -15.47
N ASN A 322 14.55 0.02 -16.19
CA ASN A 322 13.95 0.03 -17.52
C ASN A 322 12.43 0.16 -17.43
N LYS A 323 11.92 1.35 -17.76
CA LYS A 323 10.48 1.68 -17.70
C LYS A 323 9.65 1.02 -18.81
N TYR A 324 10.29 0.49 -19.86
CA TYR A 324 9.61 -0.11 -21.01
C TYR A 324 9.36 -1.61 -20.86
N ILE A 325 9.90 -2.24 -19.82
CA ILE A 325 9.63 -3.63 -19.50
C ILE A 325 8.46 -3.67 -18.56
N ALA A 326 7.27 -3.98 -19.11
CA ALA A 326 6.10 -4.33 -18.33
C ALA A 326 6.35 -5.61 -17.51
N ARG A 327 5.49 -5.96 -16.55
CA ARG A 327 5.54 -7.25 -15.85
C ARG A 327 5.65 -8.37 -16.89
N THR A 328 6.82 -9.00 -16.94
CA THR A 328 7.07 -10.10 -17.86
C THR A 328 6.24 -11.29 -17.43
N PHE A 329 5.49 -11.86 -18.38
CA PHE A 329 4.81 -13.15 -18.24
C PHE A 329 5.73 -14.20 -17.61
N ILE A 330 5.13 -15.16 -16.90
CA ILE A 330 5.79 -16.31 -16.30
C ILE A 330 6.71 -16.96 -17.33
N GLN A 331 8.03 -16.86 -17.11
CA GLN A 331 9.00 -17.44 -18.02
C GLN A 331 9.37 -18.84 -17.56
N PRO A 332 9.39 -19.83 -18.46
CA PRO A 332 9.46 -21.26 -18.11
C PRO A 332 10.82 -21.76 -17.63
N SER A 333 11.92 -20.99 -17.76
CA SER A 333 13.25 -21.44 -17.34
C SER A 333 13.96 -20.44 -16.41
N GLN A 334 14.84 -20.95 -15.54
CA GLN A 334 15.61 -20.15 -14.59
C GLN A 334 16.57 -19.17 -15.32
N GLU A 335 17.18 -19.60 -16.42
CA GLU A 335 18.06 -18.77 -17.23
C GLU A 335 17.33 -17.59 -17.92
N MET A 336 16.09 -17.81 -18.36
CA MET A 336 15.24 -16.72 -18.90
C MET A 336 14.78 -15.76 -17.81
N ARG A 337 14.58 -16.23 -16.58
CA ARG A 337 14.22 -15.40 -15.42
C ARG A 337 15.38 -14.50 -15.00
N GLU A 338 16.61 -15.02 -14.98
CA GLU A 338 17.83 -14.23 -14.71
C GLU A 338 18.06 -13.16 -15.76
N LYS A 339 17.84 -13.48 -17.05
CA LYS A 339 17.86 -12.50 -18.14
C LYS A 339 16.75 -11.45 -18.00
N GLY A 340 15.56 -11.85 -17.56
CA GLY A 340 14.43 -10.95 -17.31
C GLY A 340 14.71 -9.91 -16.21
N VAL A 341 15.43 -10.28 -15.16
CA VAL A 341 15.84 -9.36 -14.08
C VAL A 341 16.93 -8.39 -14.56
N ARG A 342 17.93 -8.87 -15.31
CA ARG A 342 18.96 -7.99 -15.93
C ARG A 342 18.37 -6.96 -16.90
N MET A 343 17.20 -7.25 -17.48
CA MET A 343 16.49 -6.28 -18.32
C MET A 343 15.80 -5.18 -17.51
N LYS A 344 15.43 -5.45 -16.23
CA LYS A 344 14.69 -4.48 -15.39
C LYS A 344 15.59 -3.42 -14.77
N LEU A 345 16.81 -3.78 -14.37
CA LEU A 345 17.72 -2.90 -13.66
C LEU A 345 19.14 -3.01 -14.28
N SER A 346 19.78 -1.89 -14.56
CA SER A 346 21.10 -1.82 -15.14
C SER A 346 22.00 -0.87 -14.37
N ALA A 347 23.28 -1.24 -14.17
CA ALA A 347 24.27 -0.37 -13.57
C ALA A 347 24.95 0.53 -14.63
N VAL A 348 25.16 1.78 -14.31
CA VAL A 348 25.91 2.74 -15.12
C VAL A 348 27.40 2.60 -14.82
N ARG A 349 28.10 1.77 -15.61
CA ARG A 349 29.50 1.37 -15.37
C ARG A 349 30.45 2.56 -15.16
N SER A 350 30.32 3.62 -15.94
CA SER A 350 31.18 4.81 -15.81
C SER A 350 31.06 5.52 -14.45
N LEU A 351 29.95 5.33 -13.75
CA LEU A 351 29.69 5.95 -12.45
C LEU A 351 30.14 5.08 -11.27
N VAL A 352 30.30 3.76 -11.46
CA VAL A 352 30.60 2.82 -10.36
C VAL A 352 31.97 2.17 -10.48
N ASN A 353 32.54 2.07 -11.68
CA ASN A 353 33.78 1.36 -11.91
C ASN A 353 34.97 1.96 -11.11
N GLY A 354 35.61 1.14 -10.31
CA GLY A 354 36.75 1.51 -9.43
C GLY A 354 36.36 2.31 -8.20
N LYS A 355 35.06 2.56 -7.94
CA LYS A 355 34.56 3.39 -6.84
C LYS A 355 34.07 2.57 -5.66
N SER A 356 34.17 3.14 -4.46
CA SER A 356 33.44 2.73 -3.26
C SER A 356 32.06 3.36 -3.30
N VAL A 357 31.01 2.55 -3.24
CA VAL A 357 29.60 2.93 -3.45
C VAL A 357 28.83 2.80 -2.14
N VAL A 358 28.07 3.84 -1.75
CA VAL A 358 26.98 3.70 -0.79
C VAL A 358 25.70 3.44 -1.59
N LEU A 359 25.13 2.26 -1.39
CA LEU A 359 23.86 1.85 -1.96
C LEU A 359 22.75 2.08 -0.93
N ILE A 360 21.83 2.99 -1.22
CA ILE A 360 20.65 3.25 -0.37
C ILE A 360 19.48 2.43 -0.89
N ASP A 361 18.86 1.65 0.01
CA ASP A 361 17.59 0.97 -0.26
C ASP A 361 16.57 1.31 0.83
N ASP A 362 15.28 1.12 0.56
CA ASP A 362 14.20 1.45 1.51
C ASP A 362 14.07 0.38 2.60
N SER A 363 14.15 -0.90 2.24
CA SER A 363 13.96 -2.03 3.14
C SER A 363 14.60 -3.31 2.60
N ILE A 364 14.81 -4.30 3.47
CA ILE A 364 15.19 -5.67 3.10
C ILE A 364 14.16 -6.63 3.71
N VAL A 365 13.52 -7.45 2.87
CA VAL A 365 12.61 -8.52 3.29
C VAL A 365 13.31 -9.87 3.23
N ARG A 366 13.51 -10.43 2.03
CA ARG A 366 14.13 -11.76 1.81
C ARG A 366 15.63 -11.70 1.48
N GLY A 367 16.13 -10.53 1.04
CA GLY A 367 17.54 -10.27 0.70
C GLY A 367 17.95 -10.67 -0.71
N THR A 368 17.08 -11.30 -1.50
CA THR A 368 17.41 -11.78 -2.86
C THR A 368 17.59 -10.62 -3.84
N THR A 369 16.79 -9.56 -3.75
CA THR A 369 16.93 -8.34 -4.55
C THR A 369 18.21 -7.59 -4.19
N SER A 370 18.47 -7.39 -2.89
CA SER A 370 19.69 -6.73 -2.43
C SER A 370 20.96 -7.45 -2.89
N LEU A 371 21.01 -8.80 -2.78
CA LEU A 371 22.09 -9.62 -3.30
C LEU A 371 22.34 -9.40 -4.80
N ARG A 372 21.26 -9.38 -5.59
CA ARG A 372 21.35 -9.16 -7.05
C ARG A 372 21.87 -7.78 -7.39
N ILE A 373 21.41 -6.75 -6.67
CA ILE A 373 21.85 -5.36 -6.90
C ILE A 373 23.34 -5.21 -6.53
N VAL A 374 23.77 -5.77 -5.40
CA VAL A 374 25.17 -5.75 -4.98
C VAL A 374 26.05 -6.44 -6.03
N ARG A 375 25.67 -7.63 -6.50
CA ARG A 375 26.38 -8.34 -7.58
C ARG A 375 26.43 -7.52 -8.86
N LEU A 376 25.32 -6.90 -9.26
CA LEU A 376 25.26 -6.05 -10.46
C LEU A 376 26.25 -4.88 -10.38
N LEU A 377 26.36 -4.23 -9.23
CA LEU A 377 27.32 -3.14 -9.01
C LEU A 377 28.76 -3.66 -9.01
N LYS A 378 29.05 -4.81 -8.37
CA LYS A 378 30.38 -5.45 -8.37
C LYS A 378 30.77 -5.92 -9.79
N GLU A 379 29.86 -6.51 -10.57
CA GLU A 379 30.05 -6.86 -11.99
C GLU A 379 30.30 -5.61 -12.87
N ALA A 380 29.72 -4.47 -12.49
CA ALA A 380 29.99 -3.19 -13.16
C ALA A 380 31.34 -2.56 -12.77
N GLY A 381 32.06 -3.15 -11.81
CA GLY A 381 33.41 -2.75 -11.39
C GLY A 381 33.46 -1.94 -10.12
N ALA A 382 32.40 -1.89 -9.30
CA ALA A 382 32.47 -1.25 -7.99
C ALA A 382 33.53 -1.93 -7.11
N LYS A 383 34.36 -1.12 -6.44
CA LYS A 383 35.44 -1.58 -5.55
C LYS A 383 34.85 -2.11 -4.23
N GLU A 384 33.90 -1.38 -3.69
CA GLU A 384 33.16 -1.69 -2.45
C GLU A 384 31.69 -1.26 -2.61
N VAL A 385 30.79 -2.00 -1.96
CA VAL A 385 29.35 -1.69 -1.92
C VAL A 385 28.86 -1.71 -0.48
N HIS A 386 28.62 -0.53 0.08
CA HIS A 386 28.13 -0.31 1.42
C HIS A 386 26.61 -0.13 1.38
N VAL A 387 25.86 -1.12 1.84
CA VAL A 387 24.39 -1.09 1.82
C VAL A 387 23.88 -0.34 3.06
N ARG A 388 22.95 0.58 2.83
CA ARG A 388 22.32 1.42 3.85
C ARG A 388 20.81 1.39 3.64
N ILE A 389 20.09 0.90 4.63
CA ILE A 389 18.65 0.66 4.57
C ILE A 389 17.92 1.78 5.33
N ALA A 390 17.06 2.50 4.63
CA ALA A 390 16.32 3.66 5.16
C ALA A 390 15.11 3.27 6.03
N SER A 391 15.10 2.04 6.55
CA SER A 391 14.16 1.52 7.54
C SER A 391 14.87 0.67 8.59
N PRO A 392 14.21 0.37 9.73
CA PRO A 392 14.68 -0.67 10.63
C PRO A 392 14.63 -2.06 9.98
N ALA A 393 15.35 -3.02 10.59
CA ALA A 393 15.36 -4.40 10.12
C ALA A 393 13.96 -5.05 10.27
N ILE A 394 13.47 -5.65 9.20
CA ILE A 394 12.18 -6.38 9.21
C ILE A 394 12.41 -7.76 9.83
N THR A 395 11.87 -7.98 11.02
CA THR A 395 12.06 -9.19 11.82
C THR A 395 10.79 -9.96 12.15
N ASN A 396 9.62 -9.35 11.87
CA ASN A 396 8.32 -9.92 12.18
C ASN A 396 7.37 -9.84 10.99
N PRO A 397 6.45 -10.81 10.83
CA PRO A 397 5.47 -10.79 9.75
C PRO A 397 4.47 -9.64 9.91
N CYS A 398 3.80 -9.26 8.81
CA CYS A 398 2.69 -8.32 8.83
C CYS A 398 1.36 -9.08 8.73
N PHE A 399 0.35 -8.58 9.52
CA PHE A 399 -1.01 -9.13 9.50
C PHE A 399 -2.04 -8.11 9.02
N TYR A 400 -1.58 -6.93 8.58
CA TYR A 400 -2.43 -5.78 8.22
C TYR A 400 -2.47 -5.51 6.72
N GLY A 401 -2.02 -6.47 5.88
CA GLY A 401 -2.18 -6.43 4.43
C GLY A 401 -0.89 -6.32 3.63
N ILE A 402 0.29 -6.29 4.28
CA ILE A 402 1.57 -6.38 3.56
C ILE A 402 1.95 -7.85 3.37
N ASP A 403 2.41 -8.23 2.18
CA ASP A 403 2.80 -9.62 1.85
C ASP A 403 4.15 -10.00 2.48
N MET A 404 4.13 -10.13 3.79
CA MET A 404 5.22 -10.66 4.63
C MET A 404 4.57 -11.55 5.68
N SER A 405 4.09 -12.73 5.26
CA SER A 405 3.15 -13.52 6.06
C SER A 405 3.84 -14.49 7.03
N THR A 406 5.11 -14.84 6.79
CA THR A 406 5.85 -15.80 7.62
C THR A 406 7.19 -15.26 8.07
N ARG A 407 7.64 -15.71 9.26
CA ARG A 407 8.92 -15.29 9.81
C ARG A 407 10.10 -15.95 9.09
N GLU A 408 9.87 -17.13 8.53
CA GLU A 408 10.87 -17.96 7.84
C GLU A 408 11.37 -17.30 6.55
N GLU A 409 10.57 -16.46 5.91
CA GLU A 409 10.97 -15.73 4.70
C GLU A 409 11.80 -14.47 4.98
N LEU A 410 11.76 -13.94 6.21
CA LEU A 410 12.41 -12.69 6.57
C LEU A 410 13.90 -12.90 6.85
N LEU A 411 14.76 -12.21 6.08
CA LEU A 411 16.22 -12.32 6.21
C LEU A 411 16.68 -12.00 7.63
N CYS A 412 16.26 -10.83 8.16
CA CYS A 412 16.69 -10.33 9.47
C CYS A 412 15.99 -11.01 10.66
N ALA A 413 14.97 -11.86 10.43
CA ALA A 413 14.41 -12.72 11.48
C ALA A 413 15.23 -13.99 11.71
N ARG A 414 16.04 -14.40 10.71
CA ARG A 414 16.82 -15.64 10.71
C ARG A 414 18.31 -15.43 10.90
N MET A 415 18.81 -14.24 10.59
CA MET A 415 20.21 -13.92 10.52
C MET A 415 20.52 -12.66 11.32
N SER A 416 21.69 -12.61 11.94
CA SER A 416 22.25 -11.36 12.47
C SER A 416 22.57 -10.38 11.33
N LYS A 417 22.80 -9.11 11.67
CA LYS A 417 23.19 -8.09 10.69
C LYS A 417 24.45 -8.49 9.93
N GLU A 418 25.44 -9.07 10.61
CA GLU A 418 26.70 -9.52 10.05
C GLU A 418 26.52 -10.71 9.09
N GLU A 419 25.63 -11.65 9.41
CA GLU A 419 25.28 -12.76 8.54
C GLU A 419 24.48 -12.30 7.34
N ALA A 420 23.52 -11.39 7.53
CA ALA A 420 22.74 -10.77 6.45
C ALA A 420 23.65 -9.99 5.49
N CYS A 421 24.63 -9.23 6.01
CA CYS A 421 25.63 -8.53 5.21
C CYS A 421 26.40 -9.50 4.30
N LYS A 422 26.85 -10.63 4.86
CA LYS A 422 27.52 -11.69 4.08
C LYS A 422 26.60 -12.35 3.06
N ALA A 423 25.34 -12.61 3.46
CA ALA A 423 24.36 -13.24 2.59
C ALA A 423 24.02 -12.40 1.34
N ILE A 424 24.02 -11.08 1.48
CA ILE A 424 23.82 -10.15 0.34
C ILE A 424 25.13 -9.75 -0.34
N GLU A 425 26.29 -10.31 0.09
CA GLU A 425 27.63 -10.03 -0.45
C GLU A 425 28.05 -8.54 -0.39
N ALA A 426 27.49 -7.78 0.56
CA ALA A 426 27.85 -6.38 0.78
C ALA A 426 29.13 -6.26 1.62
N ASP A 427 29.86 -5.14 1.44
CA ASP A 427 31.08 -4.86 2.22
C ASP A 427 30.72 -4.29 3.61
N SER A 428 29.55 -3.66 3.75
CA SER A 428 28.92 -3.34 5.04
C SER A 428 27.41 -3.16 4.89
N LEU A 429 26.68 -3.40 5.98
CA LEU A 429 25.21 -3.26 6.05
C LEU A 429 24.81 -2.51 7.32
N GLU A 430 23.96 -1.48 7.18
CA GLU A 430 23.33 -0.78 8.30
C GLU A 430 21.87 -0.46 8.02
N PHE A 431 21.08 -0.45 9.09
CA PHE A 431 19.65 -0.13 9.09
C PHE A 431 19.41 1.16 9.88
N LEU A 432 18.41 1.93 9.46
CA LEU A 432 17.93 3.07 10.23
C LEU A 432 17.32 2.59 11.56
N SER A 433 17.55 3.31 12.64
CA SER A 433 16.90 3.00 13.93
C SER A 433 15.42 3.39 13.94
N GLU A 434 14.60 2.73 14.78
CA GLU A 434 13.20 3.09 14.98
C GLU A 434 13.03 4.54 15.45
N GLU A 435 13.92 4.99 16.35
CA GLU A 435 13.93 6.37 16.84
C GLU A 435 14.16 7.37 15.70
N SER A 436 15.12 7.11 14.82
CA SER A 436 15.41 7.96 13.67
C SER A 436 14.27 7.95 12.64
N LEU A 437 13.60 6.81 12.47
CA LEU A 437 12.43 6.70 11.61
C LEU A 437 11.28 7.58 12.13
N LEU A 438 10.97 7.54 13.42
CA LEU A 438 9.96 8.40 14.05
C LEU A 438 10.31 9.89 13.91
N LYS A 439 11.58 10.24 14.12
CA LYS A 439 12.08 11.62 13.93
C LYS A 439 11.90 12.10 12.49
N SER A 440 12.02 11.23 11.49
CA SER A 440 11.86 11.58 10.07
C SER A 440 10.46 12.12 9.75
N GLY A 441 9.42 11.65 10.44
CA GLY A 441 8.05 12.12 10.31
C GLY A 441 7.62 13.13 11.36
N ASN A 442 8.49 13.51 12.30
CA ASN A 442 8.12 14.25 13.51
C ASN A 442 6.93 13.58 14.24
N ARG A 443 7.00 12.25 14.37
CA ARG A 443 5.94 11.40 14.93
C ARG A 443 6.37 10.86 16.28
N SER A 444 5.42 10.76 17.21
CA SER A 444 5.61 10.05 18.48
C SER A 444 5.41 8.54 18.32
N GLU A 445 4.54 8.13 17.41
CA GLU A 445 4.15 6.73 17.19
C GLU A 445 3.83 6.46 15.72
N LEU A 446 4.16 5.25 15.29
CA LEU A 446 3.76 4.62 14.01
C LEU A 446 3.50 3.14 14.28
N CYS A 447 2.76 2.45 13.40
CA CYS A 447 2.76 1.00 13.39
C CYS A 447 4.11 0.52 12.85
N MET A 448 4.91 -0.05 13.73
CA MET A 448 6.24 -0.62 13.45
C MET A 448 6.28 -2.12 13.79
N ALA A 449 5.13 -2.80 13.77
CA ALA A 449 5.02 -4.20 14.18
C ALA A 449 5.94 -5.15 13.39
N CYS A 450 6.18 -4.87 12.11
CA CYS A 450 7.12 -5.64 11.28
C CYS A 450 8.58 -5.50 11.74
N PHE A 451 8.92 -4.44 12.48
CA PHE A 451 10.27 -4.22 13.03
C PHE A 451 10.40 -4.74 14.48
N ASN A 452 9.45 -4.41 15.36
CA ASN A 452 9.56 -4.65 16.81
C ASN A 452 8.58 -5.66 17.40
N GLY A 453 7.64 -6.21 16.61
CA GLY A 453 6.65 -7.19 17.07
C GLY A 453 5.49 -6.62 17.90
N CYS A 454 5.37 -5.28 18.01
CA CYS A 454 4.30 -4.63 18.77
C CYS A 454 3.07 -4.40 17.89
N TYR A 455 2.17 -5.37 17.85
CA TYR A 455 0.95 -5.32 17.02
C TYR A 455 -0.17 -4.51 17.70
N PRO A 456 -0.89 -3.64 16.93
CA PRO A 456 -2.01 -2.84 17.46
C PRO A 456 -3.22 -3.65 17.91
N THR A 457 -3.46 -4.85 17.35
CA THR A 457 -4.64 -5.66 17.63
C THR A 457 -4.36 -6.72 18.70
N SER A 458 -5.37 -7.00 19.56
CA SER A 458 -5.26 -7.96 20.66
C SER A 458 -5.09 -9.41 20.19
N LEU A 459 -5.62 -9.78 19.04
CA LEU A 459 -5.54 -11.13 18.46
C LEU A 459 -4.11 -11.63 18.23
N TYR A 460 -3.18 -10.74 17.92
CA TYR A 460 -1.79 -11.12 17.65
C TYR A 460 -0.85 -10.92 18.84
N HIS A 461 -1.18 -10.04 19.77
CA HIS A 461 -0.40 -9.86 21.01
C HIS A 461 -0.26 -11.16 21.81
N ASN A 462 -1.28 -12.03 21.75
CA ASN A 462 -1.32 -13.31 22.46
C ASN A 462 -0.72 -14.51 21.68
N LYS A 463 -0.49 -14.39 20.36
CA LYS A 463 0.03 -15.51 19.53
C LYS A 463 1.56 -15.58 19.47
N LEU A 464 2.25 -14.47 19.67
CA LEU A 464 3.72 -14.41 19.66
C LEU A 464 4.34 -14.74 21.02
N ASN A 465 3.54 -14.77 22.08
CA ASN A 465 3.96 -15.14 23.43
C ASN A 465 3.64 -16.62 23.78
N LYS A 466 3.27 -17.44 22.82
CA LYS A 466 3.16 -18.88 22.88
C LYS A 466 4.12 -19.54 21.89
#